data_82a8f5ed326ac7d6b01273417148bd26
#
_entry.id   82a8f5ed326ac7d6b01273417148bd26
#
_cell.length_a   1.000
_cell.length_b   1.000
_cell.length_c   1.000
_cell.angle_alpha   90.00
_cell.angle_beta   90.00
_cell.angle_gamma   90.00
#
_symmetry.space_group_name_H-M   'P 1'
#
loop_
_entity.id
_entity.type
_entity.pdbx_description
1 polymer ?
#
loop_
_entity_poly.entity_id
_entity_poly.type
_entity_poly.pdbx_seq_one_letter_code
_entity_poly.pdbx_strand_id
1 'polypeptide(L)'
;MSFIRTLLITLTIALLPVGVSAQEAPDALVKRVSEEILEIGRNDQQIKAGNQQRILEVVQAKILPYVNFQRMTAMAAGRFWREATPEQQAQLTNEFKTLLIYTYSGAISQVRNQKLEFKPLRAAPDDTEVEVRSSVVQPRGEPIQLNYRLEKTPNSWKIYDVNILGAWLVETYKGSFAAEIGKGGIDGLIKTLAERNKRLAANPPAPPKPGK
;
A
#
# COMPACT_ATOMS: atom_id res chain seq x y z
N MET A 1 58.29 -50.36 -25.53
CA MET A 1 57.68 -50.20 -24.16
C MET A 1 57.22 -48.76 -24.00
N SER A 2 55.95 -48.54 -24.26
CA SER A 2 55.41 -47.18 -24.33
C SER A 2 54.39 -46.99 -23.17
N PHE A 3 54.73 -46.13 -22.21
CA PHE A 3 53.87 -45.84 -21.05
C PHE A 3 52.90 -44.70 -21.40
N ILE A 4 51.65 -45.05 -21.62
CA ILE A 4 50.55 -44.07 -21.75
C ILE A 4 50.12 -43.64 -20.34
N ARG A 5 50.45 -42.43 -19.95
CA ARG A 5 49.91 -41.77 -18.70
C ARG A 5 48.55 -41.16 -19.00
N THR A 6 47.53 -41.86 -18.56
CA THR A 6 46.13 -41.31 -18.57
C THR A 6 45.99 -40.28 -17.46
N LEU A 7 45.80 -39.00 -17.85
CA LEU A 7 45.55 -37.90 -16.94
C LEU A 7 44.05 -37.82 -16.68
N LEU A 8 43.58 -38.28 -15.52
CA LEU A 8 42.20 -38.09 -15.06
C LEU A 8 42.05 -36.62 -14.58
N ILE A 9 41.35 -35.81 -15.35
CA ILE A 9 40.92 -34.45 -14.93
C ILE A 9 39.60 -34.61 -14.17
N THR A 10 39.65 -34.56 -12.86
CA THR A 10 38.47 -34.48 -11.99
C THR A 10 37.90 -33.06 -12.05
N LEU A 11 36.79 -32.88 -12.78
CA LEU A 11 36.04 -31.64 -12.84
C LEU A 11 35.23 -31.48 -11.54
N THR A 12 35.76 -30.75 -10.59
CA THR A 12 35.06 -30.39 -9.36
C THR A 12 34.04 -29.27 -9.67
N ILE A 13 32.76 -29.62 -9.85
CA ILE A 13 31.69 -28.66 -9.96
C ILE A 13 31.46 -28.06 -8.57
N ALA A 14 31.95 -26.84 -8.35
CA ALA A 14 31.64 -26.06 -7.15
C ALA A 14 30.17 -25.62 -7.21
N LEU A 15 29.29 -26.32 -6.47
CA LEU A 15 27.93 -25.82 -6.19
C LEU A 15 28.06 -24.56 -5.36
N LEU A 16 27.97 -23.41 -6.00
CA LEU A 16 27.77 -22.15 -5.29
C LEU A 16 26.34 -22.16 -4.67
N PRO A 17 26.19 -21.94 -3.36
CA PRO A 17 24.88 -21.81 -2.78
C PRO A 17 24.22 -20.57 -3.38
N VAL A 18 23.16 -20.77 -4.17
CA VAL A 18 22.25 -19.70 -4.57
C VAL A 18 21.59 -19.23 -3.28
N GLY A 19 22.05 -18.11 -2.76
CA GLY A 19 21.45 -17.46 -1.59
C GLY A 19 19.98 -17.12 -1.93
N VAL A 20 19.06 -17.95 -1.47
CA VAL A 20 17.64 -17.60 -1.45
C VAL A 20 17.52 -16.46 -0.45
N SER A 21 17.46 -15.22 -0.95
CA SER A 21 17.13 -14.09 -0.11
C SER A 21 15.73 -14.35 0.47
N ALA A 22 15.66 -14.56 1.77
CA ALA A 22 14.38 -14.74 2.45
C ALA A 22 13.52 -13.50 2.20
N GLN A 23 12.28 -13.71 1.77
CA GLN A 23 11.32 -12.64 1.58
C GLN A 23 11.14 -11.86 2.88
N GLU A 24 11.18 -10.52 2.81
CA GLU A 24 10.95 -9.64 3.98
C GLU A 24 9.60 -10.00 4.63
N ALA A 25 9.58 -10.14 5.96
CA ALA A 25 8.36 -10.42 6.71
C ALA A 25 7.34 -9.27 6.59
N PRO A 26 6.02 -9.55 6.59
CA PRO A 26 5.01 -8.52 6.31
C PRO A 26 4.98 -7.39 7.34
N ASP A 27 5.22 -7.68 8.61
CA ASP A 27 5.33 -6.69 9.68
C ASP A 27 6.61 -5.86 9.59
N ALA A 28 7.73 -6.48 9.19
CA ALA A 28 8.98 -5.78 8.92
C ALA A 28 8.84 -4.81 7.74
N LEU A 29 8.19 -5.23 6.65
CA LEU A 29 7.89 -4.39 5.50
C LEU A 29 7.05 -3.16 5.89
N VAL A 30 5.93 -3.38 6.59
CA VAL A 30 5.06 -2.27 7.02
C VAL A 30 5.80 -1.33 7.96
N LYS A 31 6.57 -1.88 8.91
CA LYS A 31 7.37 -1.09 9.85
C LYS A 31 8.37 -0.22 9.12
N ARG A 32 9.19 -0.81 8.25
CA ARG A 32 10.22 -0.09 7.48
C ARG A 32 9.62 1.04 6.64
N VAL A 33 8.58 0.75 5.86
CA VAL A 33 7.91 1.75 5.01
C VAL A 33 7.31 2.88 5.86
N SER A 34 6.66 2.54 6.96
CA SER A 34 6.03 3.54 7.84
C SER A 34 7.07 4.41 8.55
N GLU A 35 8.17 3.83 9.04
CA GLU A 35 9.28 4.58 9.67
C GLU A 35 9.94 5.52 8.66
N GLU A 36 10.18 5.06 7.42
CA GLU A 36 10.72 5.89 6.34
C GLU A 36 9.82 7.10 6.03
N ILE A 37 8.50 6.89 5.96
CA ILE A 37 7.54 7.99 5.75
C ILE A 37 7.54 8.98 6.92
N LEU A 38 7.62 8.50 8.16
CA LEU A 38 7.73 9.38 9.32
C LEU A 38 9.04 10.20 9.30
N GLU A 39 10.14 9.58 8.92
CA GLU A 39 11.43 10.26 8.84
C GLU A 39 11.41 11.34 7.74
N ILE A 40 10.89 11.02 6.56
CA ILE A 40 10.70 11.99 5.48
C ILE A 40 9.80 13.14 5.94
N GLY A 41 8.65 12.86 6.56
CA GLY A 41 7.73 13.88 7.06
C GLY A 41 8.36 14.79 8.12
N ARG A 42 9.30 14.28 8.93
CA ARG A 42 10.03 15.07 9.95
C ARG A 42 11.14 15.93 9.36
N ASN A 43 11.79 15.50 8.29
CA ASN A 43 13.03 16.11 7.81
C ASN A 43 12.86 16.93 6.53
N ASP A 44 11.90 16.58 5.67
CA ASP A 44 11.66 17.28 4.41
C ASP A 44 10.89 18.58 4.62
N GLN A 45 11.54 19.72 4.34
CA GLN A 45 10.96 21.05 4.54
C GLN A 45 9.81 21.34 3.58
N GLN A 46 9.84 20.79 2.37
CA GLN A 46 8.75 20.97 1.40
C GLN A 46 7.48 20.23 1.87
N ILE A 47 7.64 19.02 2.42
CA ILE A 47 6.53 18.28 3.02
C ILE A 47 5.96 18.99 4.23
N LYS A 48 6.81 19.53 5.11
CA LYS A 48 6.35 20.32 6.27
C LYS A 48 5.59 21.58 5.85
N ALA A 49 5.97 22.17 4.73
CA ALA A 49 5.28 23.32 4.13
C ALA A 49 3.99 22.93 3.37
N GLY A 50 3.68 21.63 3.27
CA GLY A 50 2.50 21.13 2.56
C GLY A 50 2.62 21.14 1.04
N ASN A 51 3.85 21.10 0.48
CA ASN A 51 4.06 21.04 -0.96
C ASN A 51 3.44 19.75 -1.52
N GLN A 52 2.31 19.87 -2.19
CA GLN A 52 1.52 18.75 -2.70
C GLN A 52 2.31 17.90 -3.71
N GLN A 53 3.07 18.53 -4.60
CA GLN A 53 3.87 17.80 -5.58
C GLN A 53 4.89 16.92 -4.89
N ARG A 54 5.61 17.47 -3.90
CA ARG A 54 6.61 16.71 -3.13
C ARG A 54 5.98 15.56 -2.36
N ILE A 55 4.80 15.77 -1.77
CA ILE A 55 4.05 14.71 -1.09
C ILE A 55 3.70 13.59 -2.07
N LEU A 56 3.21 13.91 -3.27
CA LEU A 56 2.86 12.92 -4.30
C LEU A 56 4.08 12.13 -4.79
N GLU A 57 5.23 12.78 -4.97
CA GLU A 57 6.49 12.10 -5.32
C GLU A 57 6.88 11.06 -4.26
N VAL A 58 6.81 11.42 -2.98
CA VAL A 58 7.11 10.50 -1.88
C VAL A 58 6.12 9.34 -1.84
N VAL A 59 4.82 9.60 -1.98
CA VAL A 59 3.80 8.55 -2.05
C VAL A 59 4.09 7.60 -3.21
N GLN A 60 4.38 8.13 -4.39
CA GLN A 60 4.67 7.35 -5.59
C GLN A 60 5.91 6.47 -5.42
N ALA A 61 6.98 7.02 -4.84
CA ALA A 61 8.24 6.30 -4.69
C ALA A 61 8.24 5.31 -3.51
N LYS A 62 7.54 5.63 -2.40
CA LYS A 62 7.71 4.94 -1.12
C LYS A 62 6.51 4.13 -0.67
N ILE A 63 5.30 4.40 -1.18
CA ILE A 63 4.07 3.71 -0.75
C ILE A 63 3.50 2.86 -1.89
N LEU A 64 3.30 3.43 -3.09
CA LEU A 64 2.61 2.74 -4.17
C LEU A 64 3.23 1.38 -4.57
N PRO A 65 4.57 1.19 -4.52
CA PRO A 65 5.16 -0.12 -4.83
C PRO A 65 4.69 -1.26 -3.93
N TYR A 66 4.18 -0.95 -2.74
CA TYR A 66 3.76 -1.94 -1.75
C TYR A 66 2.25 -2.14 -1.67
N VAL A 67 1.45 -1.47 -2.52
CA VAL A 67 -0.02 -1.55 -2.51
C VAL A 67 -0.55 -2.27 -3.73
N ASN A 68 -1.47 -3.23 -3.53
CA ASN A 68 -2.23 -3.85 -4.61
C ASN A 68 -3.58 -3.11 -4.81
N PHE A 69 -3.54 -2.02 -5.57
CA PHE A 69 -4.74 -1.22 -5.86
C PHE A 69 -5.79 -1.98 -6.68
N GLN A 70 -5.37 -2.91 -7.54
CA GLN A 70 -6.30 -3.71 -8.32
C GLN A 70 -7.17 -4.58 -7.40
N ARG A 71 -6.54 -5.27 -6.45
CA ARG A 71 -7.27 -6.08 -5.47
C ARG A 71 -8.16 -5.20 -4.58
N MET A 72 -7.63 -4.08 -4.08
CA MET A 72 -8.39 -3.13 -3.27
C MET A 72 -9.64 -2.65 -4.01
N THR A 73 -9.51 -2.29 -5.29
CA THR A 73 -10.62 -1.84 -6.14
C THR A 73 -11.61 -2.95 -6.40
N ALA A 74 -11.13 -4.16 -6.71
CA ALA A 74 -11.98 -5.33 -6.93
C ALA A 74 -12.85 -5.64 -5.70
N MET A 75 -12.29 -5.56 -4.51
CA MET A 75 -13.02 -5.77 -3.26
C MET A 75 -14.05 -4.65 -3.00
N ALA A 76 -13.70 -3.39 -3.27
CA ALA A 76 -14.61 -2.24 -3.12
C ALA A 76 -15.76 -2.28 -4.14
N ALA A 77 -15.50 -2.69 -5.39
CA ALA A 77 -16.53 -2.86 -6.42
C ALA A 77 -17.39 -4.12 -6.19
N GLY A 78 -16.89 -5.10 -5.43
CA GLY A 78 -17.62 -6.32 -5.11
C GLY A 78 -18.01 -7.13 -6.35
N ARG A 79 -19.28 -7.55 -6.43
CA ARG A 79 -19.78 -8.36 -7.57
C ARG A 79 -19.59 -7.67 -8.92
N PHE A 80 -19.69 -6.36 -8.97
CA PHE A 80 -19.61 -5.58 -10.20
C PHE A 80 -18.22 -5.63 -10.85
N TRP A 81 -17.18 -5.97 -10.09
CA TRP A 81 -15.84 -6.14 -10.63
C TRP A 81 -15.78 -7.19 -11.74
N ARG A 82 -16.54 -8.29 -11.59
CA ARG A 82 -16.59 -9.39 -12.58
C ARG A 82 -17.41 -9.03 -13.82
N GLU A 83 -18.27 -8.03 -13.71
CA GLU A 83 -19.11 -7.53 -14.79
C GLU A 83 -18.36 -6.46 -15.64
N ALA A 84 -17.27 -5.89 -15.08
CA ALA A 84 -16.45 -4.87 -15.71
C ALA A 84 -15.55 -5.46 -16.81
N THR A 85 -15.39 -4.75 -17.92
CA THR A 85 -14.37 -5.09 -18.91
C THR A 85 -12.97 -4.86 -18.35
N PRO A 86 -11.90 -5.46 -18.94
CA PRO A 86 -10.52 -5.21 -18.50
C PRO A 86 -10.16 -3.71 -18.53
N GLU A 87 -10.66 -2.96 -19.51
CA GLU A 87 -10.44 -1.51 -19.64
C GLU A 87 -11.12 -0.75 -18.50
N GLN A 88 -12.37 -1.10 -18.16
CA GLN A 88 -13.10 -0.52 -17.04
C GLN A 88 -12.43 -0.86 -15.70
N GLN A 89 -11.94 -2.09 -15.53
CA GLN A 89 -11.19 -2.49 -14.34
C GLN A 89 -9.91 -1.66 -14.17
N ALA A 90 -9.17 -1.45 -15.26
CA ALA A 90 -7.96 -0.64 -15.25
C ALA A 90 -8.25 0.83 -14.93
N GLN A 91 -9.27 1.42 -15.56
CA GLN A 91 -9.71 2.79 -15.33
C GLN A 91 -10.21 2.99 -13.90
N LEU A 92 -11.09 2.11 -13.42
CA LEU A 92 -11.62 2.16 -12.06
C LEU A 92 -10.51 2.04 -11.00
N THR A 93 -9.54 1.15 -11.24
CA THR A 93 -8.35 1.01 -10.37
C THR A 93 -7.55 2.30 -10.33
N ASN A 94 -7.32 2.94 -11.47
CA ASN A 94 -6.56 4.18 -11.53
C ASN A 94 -7.29 5.35 -10.85
N GLU A 95 -8.59 5.48 -11.07
CA GLU A 95 -9.39 6.53 -10.45
C GLU A 95 -9.50 6.32 -8.92
N PHE A 96 -9.70 5.09 -8.46
CA PHE A 96 -9.75 4.82 -7.02
C PHE A 96 -8.39 5.03 -6.34
N LYS A 97 -7.30 4.57 -6.95
CA LYS A 97 -5.93 4.87 -6.49
C LYS A 97 -5.73 6.38 -6.34
N THR A 98 -6.07 7.14 -7.36
CA THR A 98 -5.95 8.60 -7.38
C THR A 98 -6.78 9.25 -6.27
N LEU A 99 -8.01 8.80 -6.07
CA LEU A 99 -8.88 9.26 -4.98
C LEU A 99 -8.22 9.05 -3.61
N LEU A 100 -7.69 7.85 -3.35
CA LEU A 100 -7.06 7.52 -2.08
C LEU A 100 -5.80 8.38 -1.85
N ILE A 101 -4.98 8.56 -2.88
CA ILE A 101 -3.79 9.40 -2.79
C ILE A 101 -4.18 10.83 -2.39
N TYR A 102 -5.08 11.48 -3.12
CA TYR A 102 -5.47 12.86 -2.80
C TYR A 102 -6.17 12.99 -1.45
N THR A 103 -6.93 11.98 -1.04
CA THR A 103 -7.66 12.01 0.24
C THR A 103 -6.73 11.88 1.44
N TYR A 104 -5.70 11.02 1.36
CA TYR A 104 -4.93 10.61 2.54
C TYR A 104 -3.48 11.09 2.55
N SER A 105 -2.88 11.41 1.40
CA SER A 105 -1.45 11.78 1.33
C SER A 105 -1.10 13.04 2.13
N GLY A 106 -2.04 13.95 2.28
CA GLY A 106 -1.86 15.17 3.09
C GLY A 106 -1.49 14.89 4.55
N ALA A 107 -1.83 13.71 5.09
CA ALA A 107 -1.46 13.34 6.46
C ALA A 107 0.06 13.31 6.68
N ILE A 108 0.86 13.08 5.63
CA ILE A 108 2.33 13.08 5.71
C ILE A 108 2.86 14.44 6.14
N SER A 109 2.23 15.54 5.70
CA SER A 109 2.61 16.90 6.08
C SER A 109 2.34 17.23 7.55
N GLN A 110 1.54 16.41 8.25
CA GLN A 110 1.21 16.57 9.67
C GLN A 110 2.17 15.81 10.59
N VAL A 111 3.13 15.08 10.02
CA VAL A 111 4.13 14.35 10.81
C VAL A 111 5.01 15.33 11.57
N ARG A 112 5.14 15.12 12.89
CA ARG A 112 6.01 15.88 13.80
C ARG A 112 6.75 14.89 14.70
N ASN A 113 6.27 14.69 15.91
CA ASN A 113 6.89 13.86 16.95
C ASN A 113 6.11 12.56 17.21
N GLN A 114 5.27 12.14 16.25
CA GLN A 114 4.55 10.88 16.36
C GLN A 114 5.52 9.70 16.39
N LYS A 115 5.11 8.65 17.11
CA LYS A 115 5.81 7.35 17.17
C LYS A 115 4.90 6.26 16.65
N LEU A 116 5.50 5.24 16.05
CA LEU A 116 4.78 4.04 15.64
C LEU A 116 4.98 2.94 16.66
N GLU A 117 3.88 2.33 17.06
CA GLU A 117 3.87 1.13 17.89
C GLU A 117 3.23 -0.01 17.09
N PHE A 118 3.94 -1.13 17.02
CA PHE A 118 3.47 -2.33 16.32
C PHE A 118 3.09 -3.40 17.33
N LYS A 119 1.96 -4.06 17.11
CA LYS A 119 1.57 -5.24 17.87
C LYS A 119 2.26 -6.47 17.26
N PRO A 120 2.59 -7.49 18.07
CA PRO A 120 3.12 -8.74 17.54
C PRO A 120 2.25 -9.30 16.42
N LEU A 121 2.88 -9.70 15.31
CA LEU A 121 2.21 -10.36 14.21
C LEU A 121 1.64 -11.70 14.68
N ARG A 122 0.39 -11.96 14.34
CA ARG A 122 -0.28 -13.24 14.57
C ARG A 122 -0.52 -13.89 13.21
N ALA A 123 0.44 -14.71 12.78
CA ALA A 123 0.38 -15.40 11.50
C ALA A 123 1.04 -16.78 11.63
N ALA A 124 0.52 -17.77 10.92
CA ALA A 124 1.18 -19.05 10.72
C ALA A 124 2.23 -18.92 9.59
N PRO A 125 3.25 -19.78 9.53
CA PRO A 125 4.32 -19.71 8.54
C PRO A 125 3.84 -19.81 7.09
N ASP A 126 2.73 -20.49 6.85
CA ASP A 126 2.10 -20.74 5.54
C ASP A 126 0.96 -19.78 5.21
N ASP A 127 0.64 -18.82 6.10
CA ASP A 127 -0.37 -17.82 5.81
C ASP A 127 0.01 -17.00 4.57
N THR A 128 -0.95 -16.88 3.67
CA THR A 128 -0.85 -16.06 2.46
C THR A 128 -1.50 -14.70 2.59
N GLU A 129 -2.26 -14.51 3.66
CA GLU A 129 -2.89 -13.23 4.03
C GLU A 129 -2.70 -12.98 5.52
N VAL A 130 -2.33 -11.76 5.88
CA VAL A 130 -2.06 -11.38 7.27
C VAL A 130 -2.60 -9.99 7.58
N GLU A 131 -2.84 -9.73 8.86
CA GLU A 131 -3.13 -8.40 9.38
C GLU A 131 -1.98 -7.89 10.24
N VAL A 132 -1.31 -6.83 9.79
CA VAL A 132 -0.32 -6.10 10.60
C VAL A 132 -1.05 -4.97 11.33
N ARG A 133 -0.92 -4.95 12.65
CA ARG A 133 -1.59 -3.99 13.52
C ARG A 133 -0.60 -3.00 14.10
N SER A 134 -0.93 -1.71 13.95
CA SER A 134 -0.13 -0.63 14.51
C SER A 134 -0.98 0.51 15.05
N SER A 135 -0.34 1.41 15.75
CA SER A 135 -0.90 2.68 16.18
C SER A 135 0.12 3.80 16.03
N VAL A 136 -0.35 4.96 15.63
CA VAL A 136 0.44 6.20 15.63
C VAL A 136 0.19 6.92 16.94
N VAL A 137 1.17 6.88 17.83
CA VAL A 137 1.12 7.56 19.12
C VAL A 137 1.47 9.02 18.92
N GLN A 138 0.60 9.90 19.39
CA GLN A 138 0.73 11.34 19.30
C GLN A 138 1.15 11.93 20.64
N PRO A 139 1.87 13.08 20.65
CA PRO A 139 2.21 13.78 21.90
C PRO A 139 0.98 14.27 22.69
N ARG A 140 -0.14 14.48 21.98
CA ARG A 140 -1.44 14.87 22.55
C ARG A 140 -2.56 14.19 21.77
N GLY A 141 -3.59 13.72 22.47
CA GLY A 141 -4.73 13.02 21.90
C GLY A 141 -4.58 11.50 21.94
N GLU A 142 -5.64 10.82 21.48
CA GLU A 142 -5.66 9.36 21.42
C GLU A 142 -4.76 8.82 20.30
N PRO A 143 -4.15 7.63 20.47
CA PRO A 143 -3.42 6.97 19.40
C PRO A 143 -4.31 6.70 18.19
N ILE A 144 -3.79 6.99 17.00
CA ILE A 144 -4.48 6.69 15.75
C ILE A 144 -4.23 5.23 15.40
N GLN A 145 -5.28 4.42 15.39
CA GLN A 145 -5.20 3.05 14.92
C GLN A 145 -4.95 3.03 13.42
N LEU A 146 -3.94 2.25 13.00
CA LEU A 146 -3.54 2.11 11.61
C LEU A 146 -3.14 0.65 11.36
N ASN A 147 -4.05 -0.15 10.81
CA ASN A 147 -3.82 -1.56 10.54
C ASN A 147 -3.84 -1.82 9.05
N TYR A 148 -3.18 -2.89 8.64
CA TYR A 148 -2.99 -3.22 7.22
C TYR A 148 -3.32 -4.68 6.99
N ARG A 149 -4.04 -4.98 5.90
CA ARG A 149 -4.18 -6.33 5.36
C ARG A 149 -3.23 -6.50 4.20
N LEU A 150 -2.43 -7.56 4.26
CA LEU A 150 -1.43 -7.87 3.25
C LEU A 150 -1.67 -9.25 2.68
N GLU A 151 -1.33 -9.40 1.41
CA GLU A 151 -1.26 -10.67 0.71
C GLU A 151 0.18 -11.00 0.33
N LYS A 152 0.50 -12.28 0.35
CA LYS A 152 1.79 -12.79 -0.12
C LYS A 152 1.79 -12.86 -1.63
N THR A 153 2.84 -12.32 -2.25
CA THR A 153 3.10 -12.44 -3.68
C THR A 153 4.43 -13.19 -3.89
N PRO A 154 4.76 -13.66 -5.09
CA PRO A 154 6.02 -14.39 -5.32
C PRO A 154 7.27 -13.66 -4.83
N ASN A 155 7.27 -12.32 -4.90
CA ASN A 155 8.47 -11.52 -4.63
C ASN A 155 8.39 -10.66 -3.35
N SER A 156 7.18 -10.45 -2.79
CA SER A 156 6.99 -9.55 -1.66
C SER A 156 5.59 -9.72 -1.05
N TRP A 157 5.31 -8.98 0.00
CA TRP A 157 3.95 -8.74 0.49
C TRP A 157 3.38 -7.47 -0.13
N LYS A 158 2.05 -7.43 -0.36
CA LYS A 158 1.33 -6.26 -0.87
C LYS A 158 0.16 -5.93 0.03
N ILE A 159 0.03 -4.66 0.37
CA ILE A 159 -1.12 -4.14 1.12
C ILE A 159 -2.32 -4.08 0.19
N TYR A 160 -3.45 -4.67 0.57
CA TYR A 160 -4.69 -4.60 -0.20
C TYR A 160 -5.86 -3.95 0.54
N ASP A 161 -5.70 -3.61 1.83
CA ASP A 161 -6.65 -2.81 2.60
C ASP A 161 -5.96 -2.14 3.78
N VAL A 162 -6.46 -0.98 4.19
CA VAL A 162 -5.95 -0.21 5.31
C VAL A 162 -7.10 0.18 6.22
N ASN A 163 -6.93 -0.03 7.53
CA ASN A 163 -7.82 0.46 8.55
C ASN A 163 -7.29 1.78 9.11
N ILE A 164 -8.08 2.82 9.05
CA ILE A 164 -7.75 4.14 9.59
C ILE A 164 -8.82 4.51 10.61
N LEU A 165 -8.43 4.72 11.86
CA LEU A 165 -9.34 5.07 12.95
C LEU A 165 -10.53 4.08 13.12
N GLY A 166 -10.29 2.79 12.92
CA GLY A 166 -11.31 1.75 13.05
C GLY A 166 -12.09 1.43 11.78
N ALA A 167 -11.96 2.22 10.70
CA ALA A 167 -12.66 2.00 9.44
C ALA A 167 -11.72 1.41 8.37
N TRP A 168 -12.09 0.25 7.81
CA TRP A 168 -11.41 -0.34 6.67
C TRP A 168 -11.78 0.41 5.38
N LEU A 169 -10.78 0.82 4.59
CA LEU A 169 -11.00 1.62 3.37
C LEU A 169 -11.89 0.90 2.37
N VAL A 170 -11.64 -0.37 2.11
CA VAL A 170 -12.46 -1.17 1.19
C VAL A 170 -13.94 -1.12 1.60
N GLU A 171 -14.23 -1.38 2.86
CA GLU A 171 -15.62 -1.38 3.34
C GLU A 171 -16.26 0.01 3.30
N THR A 172 -15.47 1.05 3.61
CA THR A 172 -15.92 2.45 3.55
C THR A 172 -16.39 2.84 2.14
N TYR A 173 -15.69 2.37 1.09
CA TYR A 173 -16.04 2.71 -0.29
C TYR A 173 -17.07 1.78 -0.93
N LYS A 174 -17.22 0.56 -0.45
CA LYS A 174 -18.10 -0.46 -1.04
C LYS A 174 -19.55 -0.02 -1.20
N GLY A 175 -20.12 0.59 -0.16
CA GLY A 175 -21.49 1.09 -0.21
C GLY A 175 -21.67 2.21 -1.23
N SER A 176 -20.74 3.18 -1.27
CA SER A 176 -20.79 4.30 -2.22
C SER A 176 -20.56 3.85 -3.66
N PHE A 177 -19.67 2.89 -3.90
CA PHE A 177 -19.44 2.31 -5.23
C PHE A 177 -20.68 1.59 -5.72
N ALA A 178 -21.30 0.75 -4.89
CA ALA A 178 -22.53 0.05 -5.26
C ALA A 178 -23.67 1.03 -5.60
N ALA A 179 -23.80 2.13 -4.84
CA ALA A 179 -24.80 3.15 -5.10
C ALA A 179 -24.57 3.90 -6.43
N GLU A 180 -23.32 4.27 -6.73
CA GLU A 180 -23.00 4.95 -7.98
C GLU A 180 -23.13 4.01 -9.22
N ILE A 181 -22.71 2.75 -9.08
CA ILE A 181 -22.90 1.74 -10.13
C ILE A 181 -24.40 1.50 -10.38
N GLY A 182 -25.22 1.50 -9.35
CA GLY A 182 -26.69 1.38 -9.49
C GLY A 182 -27.34 2.51 -10.28
N LYS A 183 -26.73 3.71 -10.31
CA LYS A 183 -27.24 4.88 -11.06
C LYS A 183 -26.76 4.93 -12.50
N GLY A 184 -25.51 4.63 -12.75
CA GLY A 184 -24.88 4.88 -14.04
C GLY A 184 -23.95 3.77 -14.55
N GLY A 185 -24.04 2.57 -13.95
CA GLY A 185 -23.12 1.48 -14.28
C GLY A 185 -21.70 1.76 -13.83
N ILE A 186 -20.78 0.90 -14.26
CA ILE A 186 -19.35 1.02 -13.93
C ILE A 186 -18.77 2.30 -14.54
N ASP A 187 -19.18 2.70 -15.74
CA ASP A 187 -18.73 3.94 -16.38
C ASP A 187 -19.19 5.19 -15.61
N GLY A 188 -20.40 5.13 -15.03
CA GLY A 188 -20.90 6.17 -14.14
C GLY A 188 -20.05 6.35 -12.89
N LEU A 189 -19.64 5.25 -12.27
CA LEU A 189 -18.70 5.28 -11.14
C LEU A 189 -17.34 5.86 -11.55
N ILE A 190 -16.75 5.38 -12.67
CA ILE A 190 -15.47 5.88 -13.18
C ILE A 190 -15.54 7.39 -13.41
N LYS A 191 -16.59 7.88 -14.08
CA LYS A 191 -16.82 9.32 -14.30
C LYS A 191 -16.92 10.09 -12.99
N THR A 192 -17.71 9.61 -12.04
CA THR A 192 -17.88 10.25 -10.72
C THR A 192 -16.55 10.36 -9.97
N LEU A 193 -15.74 9.30 -10.00
CA LEU A 193 -14.40 9.31 -9.37
C LEU A 193 -13.46 10.27 -10.09
N ALA A 194 -13.42 10.28 -11.42
CA ALA A 194 -12.59 11.18 -12.21
C ALA A 194 -12.93 12.66 -11.93
N GLU A 195 -14.21 13.02 -11.86
CA GLU A 195 -14.67 14.37 -11.51
C GLU A 195 -14.28 14.74 -10.07
N ARG A 196 -14.42 13.82 -9.14
CA ARG A 196 -13.98 14.01 -7.74
C ARG A 196 -12.48 14.23 -7.67
N ASN A 197 -11.69 13.44 -8.38
CA ASN A 197 -10.24 13.55 -8.42
C ASN A 197 -9.77 14.89 -8.98
N LYS A 198 -10.42 15.40 -10.04
CA LYS A 198 -10.16 16.75 -10.59
C LYS A 198 -10.38 17.83 -9.53
N ARG A 199 -11.47 17.73 -8.74
CA ARG A 199 -11.74 18.69 -7.66
C ARG A 199 -10.70 18.60 -6.53
N LEU A 200 -10.30 17.39 -6.15
CA LEU A 200 -9.28 17.16 -5.11
C LEU A 200 -7.89 17.64 -5.55
N ALA A 201 -7.55 17.47 -6.84
CA ALA A 201 -6.30 17.98 -7.40
C ALA A 201 -6.24 19.52 -7.37
N ALA A 202 -7.37 20.18 -7.67
CA ALA A 202 -7.45 21.64 -7.65
C ALA A 202 -7.48 22.20 -6.21
N ASN A 203 -8.12 21.48 -5.27
CA ASN A 203 -8.26 21.87 -3.87
C ASN A 203 -8.00 20.66 -2.97
N PRO A 204 -6.74 20.33 -2.69
CA PRO A 204 -6.39 19.20 -1.84
C PRO A 204 -7.06 19.37 -0.45
N PRO A 205 -7.70 18.33 0.08
CA PRO A 205 -8.32 18.40 1.39
C PRO A 205 -7.27 18.64 2.47
N ALA A 206 -7.64 19.39 3.49
CA ALA A 206 -6.84 19.42 4.71
C ALA A 206 -6.73 17.98 5.25
N PRO A 207 -5.55 17.58 5.76
CA PRO A 207 -5.39 16.25 6.31
C PRO A 207 -6.43 15.95 7.38
N PRO A 208 -6.89 14.69 7.51
CA PRO A 208 -7.83 14.29 8.53
C PRO A 208 -7.33 14.75 9.90
N LYS A 209 -8.11 15.55 10.61
CA LYS A 209 -7.76 15.91 11.98
C LYS A 209 -7.91 14.64 12.83
N PRO A 210 -6.96 14.37 13.75
CA PRO A 210 -7.17 13.38 14.78
C PRO A 210 -8.51 13.69 15.46
N GLY A 211 -9.36 12.68 15.64
CA GLY A 211 -10.66 12.85 16.28
C GLY A 211 -10.52 13.58 17.63
N LYS A 212 -11.47 14.45 17.90
CA LYS A 212 -11.63 15.07 19.22
C LYS A 212 -12.08 14.00 20.21
#